data_66e222e0e0e9f82f150567e540e48940
#
_entry.id   66e222e0e0e9f82f150567e540e48940
#
_cell.length_a   1.000
_cell.length_b   1.000
_cell.length_c   1.000
_cell.angle_alpha   90.00
_cell.angle_beta   90.00
_cell.angle_gamma   90.00
#
_symmetry.space_group_name_H-M   'P 1'
#
loop_
_entity.id
_entity.type
_entity.pdbx_description
1 polymer ?
#
loop_
_entity_poly.entity_id
_entity_poly.type
_entity_poly.pdbx_seq_one_letter_code
_entity_poly.pdbx_strand_id
1 'polypeptide(L)'
;MLENRSREYYLSGIDERAEYADNLWQQLTKSDNYVEMESVFVVPLDLFNNALMCFEYGLFLSSALTCRVVIENSLYMATSHENIKIKRPSLNVGIRSYAESYNSTKCAHLLMNLSMDGLGKEALEQKLIDQNTSNLIVKIQEKGNIAAHYMQRQAKIFQRWIPKRASEVGIDQAIKEAGQRSVFDPSETKATLETTAKILAKIIEGTYKNKVVDK
;
A
#
# COMPACT_ATOMS: atom_id res chain seq x y z
N MET A 1 2.51 14.74 30.56
CA MET A 1 3.15 15.72 29.68
C MET A 1 3.56 14.95 28.43
N LEU A 2 2.83 15.12 27.33
CA LEU A 2 3.31 14.68 26.02
C LEU A 2 4.51 15.58 25.74
N GLU A 3 5.73 15.06 25.79
CA GLU A 3 6.89 15.76 25.26
C GLU A 3 6.51 16.16 23.83
N ASN A 4 6.50 17.47 23.58
CA ASN A 4 6.42 18.01 22.23
C ASN A 4 7.56 17.34 21.46
N ARG A 5 7.23 16.30 20.68
CA ARG A 5 8.19 15.75 19.75
C ARG A 5 8.53 16.90 18.82
N SER A 6 9.69 17.47 19.02
CA SER A 6 10.13 18.62 18.25
C SER A 6 10.20 18.24 16.76
N ARG A 7 10.08 19.20 15.88
CA ARG A 7 10.31 19.01 14.45
C ARG A 7 11.63 18.26 14.19
N GLU A 8 12.63 18.47 15.00
CA GLU A 8 13.93 17.79 14.99
C GLU A 8 13.83 16.26 15.15
N TYR A 9 12.88 15.77 15.96
CA TYR A 9 12.65 14.33 16.10
C TYR A 9 12.22 13.69 14.78
N TYR A 10 11.35 14.33 14.02
CA TYR A 10 10.89 13.81 12.73
C TYR A 10 11.95 13.94 11.64
N LEU A 11 12.81 14.96 11.73
CA LEU A 11 13.91 15.17 10.79
C LEU A 11 15.16 14.34 11.12
N SER A 12 15.26 13.81 12.34
CA SER A 12 16.34 12.89 12.71
C SER A 12 16.35 11.66 11.79
N GLY A 13 17.48 11.39 11.13
CA GLY A 13 17.66 10.27 10.19
C GLY A 13 16.92 10.43 8.86
N ILE A 14 16.59 11.67 8.46
CA ILE A 14 15.93 11.94 7.17
C ILE A 14 16.81 11.49 6.00
N ASP A 15 18.11 11.74 6.04
CA ASP A 15 19.03 11.40 4.96
C ASP A 15 19.10 9.87 4.73
N GLU A 16 19.16 9.08 5.81
CA GLU A 16 19.14 7.61 5.73
C GLU A 16 17.81 7.08 5.18
N ARG A 17 16.70 7.74 5.55
CA ARG A 17 15.38 7.36 5.05
C ARG A 17 15.19 7.76 3.59
N ALA A 18 15.71 8.91 3.18
CA ALA A 18 15.68 9.36 1.78
C ALA A 18 16.50 8.42 0.90
N GLU A 19 17.73 8.08 1.29
CA GLU A 19 18.55 7.11 0.56
C GLU A 19 17.85 5.75 0.42
N TYR A 20 17.21 5.27 1.50
CA TYR A 20 16.44 4.04 1.45
C TYR A 20 15.25 4.14 0.49
N ALA A 21 14.50 5.24 0.53
CA ALA A 21 13.33 5.47 -0.32
C ALA A 21 13.73 5.54 -1.80
N ASP A 22 14.81 6.26 -2.12
CA ASP A 22 15.36 6.35 -3.47
C ASP A 22 15.80 4.97 -4.00
N ASN A 23 16.48 4.19 -3.18
CA ASN A 23 16.89 2.84 -3.55
C ASN A 23 15.69 1.92 -3.84
N LEU A 24 14.64 1.99 -3.02
CA LEU A 24 13.43 1.19 -3.22
C LEU A 24 12.66 1.62 -4.46
N TRP A 25 12.56 2.93 -4.72
CA TRP A 25 11.98 3.49 -5.93
C TRP A 25 12.73 3.03 -7.18
N GLN A 26 14.06 3.16 -7.18
CA GLN A 26 14.90 2.71 -8.28
C GLN A 26 14.77 1.21 -8.57
N GLN A 27 14.63 0.37 -7.53
CA GLN A 27 14.41 -1.08 -7.72
C GLN A 27 13.08 -1.36 -8.42
N LEU A 28 12.03 -0.62 -8.08
CA LEU A 28 10.71 -0.76 -8.72
C LEU A 28 10.74 -0.29 -10.18
N THR A 29 11.44 0.82 -10.47
CA THR A 29 11.44 1.49 -11.77
C THR A 29 12.49 0.98 -12.76
N LYS A 30 13.45 0.17 -12.32
CA LYS A 30 14.47 -0.45 -13.19
C LYS A 30 13.93 -1.56 -14.11
N SER A 31 12.66 -1.91 -14.03
CA SER A 31 12.10 -2.94 -14.91
C SER A 31 12.00 -2.44 -16.35
N ASP A 32 12.29 -3.33 -17.32
CA ASP A 32 12.25 -3.02 -18.76
C ASP A 32 10.88 -2.54 -19.25
N ASN A 33 9.84 -2.69 -18.43
CA ASN A 33 8.47 -2.31 -18.73
C ASN A 33 8.04 -0.96 -18.12
N TYR A 34 8.96 -0.17 -17.56
CA TYR A 34 8.61 1.04 -16.81
C TYR A 34 7.79 2.05 -17.62
N VAL A 35 8.17 2.29 -18.88
CA VAL A 35 7.47 3.26 -19.75
C VAL A 35 6.01 2.83 -20.05
N GLU A 36 5.76 1.52 -20.17
CA GLU A 36 4.39 1.00 -20.33
C GLU A 36 3.63 1.05 -19.00
N MET A 37 4.34 0.88 -17.88
CA MET A 37 3.78 0.95 -16.53
C MET A 37 3.19 2.32 -16.21
N GLU A 38 3.86 3.40 -16.60
CA GLU A 38 3.39 4.77 -16.38
C GLU A 38 2.02 5.03 -16.97
N SER A 39 1.67 4.37 -18.08
CA SER A 39 0.39 4.62 -18.74
C SER A 39 -0.83 4.10 -17.98
N VAL A 40 -0.71 2.95 -17.32
CA VAL A 40 -1.82 2.29 -16.61
C VAL A 40 -1.73 2.48 -15.09
N PHE A 41 -0.51 2.49 -14.56
CA PHE A 41 -0.25 2.52 -13.12
C PHE A 41 0.24 3.88 -12.61
N VAL A 42 0.04 4.97 -13.36
CA VAL A 42 0.46 6.32 -12.94
C VAL A 42 -0.03 6.66 -11.53
N VAL A 43 -1.31 6.45 -11.24
CA VAL A 43 -1.87 6.77 -9.92
C VAL A 43 -1.30 5.89 -8.80
N PRO A 44 -1.25 4.56 -8.92
CA PRO A 44 -0.56 3.71 -7.95
C PRO A 44 0.91 4.06 -7.74
N LEU A 45 1.65 4.42 -8.79
CA LEU A 45 3.06 4.81 -8.68
C LEU A 45 3.22 6.15 -7.95
N ASP A 46 2.40 7.15 -8.28
CA ASP A 46 2.39 8.43 -7.56
C ASP A 46 2.04 8.25 -6.08
N LEU A 47 1.05 7.42 -5.78
CA LEU A 47 0.70 7.08 -4.39
C LEU A 47 1.85 6.36 -3.67
N PHE A 48 2.58 5.48 -4.36
CA PHE A 48 3.73 4.81 -3.77
C PHE A 48 4.87 5.80 -3.50
N ASN A 49 5.15 6.72 -4.42
CA ASN A 49 6.08 7.81 -4.18
C ASN A 49 5.67 8.66 -2.97
N ASN A 50 4.39 8.99 -2.83
CA ASN A 50 3.88 9.69 -1.64
C ASN A 50 4.06 8.88 -0.35
N ALA A 51 3.92 7.55 -0.40
CA ALA A 51 4.20 6.69 0.76
C ALA A 51 5.69 6.74 1.17
N LEU A 52 6.60 6.76 0.19
CA LEU A 52 8.03 6.93 0.40
C LEU A 52 8.35 8.30 1.01
N MET A 53 7.81 9.38 0.47
CA MET A 53 7.96 10.73 1.03
C MET A 53 7.45 10.81 2.47
N CYS A 54 6.30 10.21 2.79
CA CYS A 54 5.82 10.13 4.16
C CYS A 54 6.82 9.42 5.07
N PHE A 55 7.46 8.36 4.60
CA PHE A 55 8.49 7.63 5.34
C PHE A 55 9.76 8.48 5.57
N GLU A 56 10.24 9.18 4.54
CA GLU A 56 11.39 10.10 4.64
C GLU A 56 11.19 11.13 5.75
N TYR A 57 10.02 11.74 5.80
CA TYR A 57 9.67 12.74 6.82
C TYR A 57 9.26 12.14 8.18
N GLY A 58 9.40 10.84 8.40
CA GLY A 58 9.06 10.19 9.67
C GLY A 58 7.55 10.06 9.93
N LEU A 59 6.72 10.24 8.92
CA LEU A 59 5.25 10.11 9.00
C LEU A 59 4.84 8.64 8.78
N PHE A 60 5.34 7.74 9.64
CA PHE A 60 5.24 6.30 9.48
C PHE A 60 3.81 5.77 9.38
N LEU A 61 2.90 6.34 10.17
CA LEU A 61 1.48 6.00 10.12
C LEU A 61 0.87 6.34 8.75
N SER A 62 1.16 7.53 8.24
CA SER A 62 0.69 7.99 6.93
C SER A 62 1.28 7.16 5.81
N SER A 63 2.57 6.82 5.88
CA SER A 63 3.23 5.93 4.94
C SER A 63 2.52 4.56 4.86
N ALA A 64 2.27 3.92 6.01
CA ALA A 64 1.60 2.62 6.07
C ALA A 64 0.14 2.67 5.55
N LEU A 65 -0.59 3.76 5.84
CA LEU A 65 -1.94 3.96 5.31
C LEU A 65 -1.92 4.12 3.79
N THR A 66 -0.98 4.90 3.27
CA THR A 66 -0.82 5.13 1.84
C THR A 66 -0.44 3.84 1.11
N CYS A 67 0.40 2.97 1.70
CA CYS A 67 0.71 1.65 1.14
C CYS A 67 -0.54 0.81 0.87
N ARG A 68 -1.52 0.82 1.77
CA ARG A 68 -2.81 0.15 1.54
C ARG A 68 -3.53 0.73 0.33
N VAL A 69 -3.59 2.07 0.24
CA VAL A 69 -4.25 2.76 -0.88
C VAL A 69 -3.56 2.46 -2.21
N VAL A 70 -2.22 2.36 -2.23
CA VAL A 70 -1.43 1.92 -3.39
C VAL A 70 -1.92 0.56 -3.89
N ILE A 71 -2.00 -0.43 -3.02
CA ILE A 71 -2.39 -1.78 -3.42
C ILE A 71 -3.85 -1.84 -3.88
N GLU A 72 -4.76 -1.17 -3.18
CA GLU A 72 -6.17 -1.09 -3.55
C GLU A 72 -6.34 -0.51 -4.97
N ASN A 73 -5.67 0.62 -5.26
CA ASN A 73 -5.70 1.23 -6.59
C ASN A 73 -5.02 0.36 -7.65
N SER A 74 -3.90 -0.29 -7.32
CA SER A 74 -3.20 -1.18 -8.25
C SER A 74 -4.05 -2.37 -8.67
N LEU A 75 -4.70 -3.03 -7.72
CA LEU A 75 -5.61 -4.14 -7.97
C LEU A 75 -6.78 -3.68 -8.83
N TYR A 76 -7.37 -2.55 -8.47
CA TYR A 76 -8.48 -1.97 -9.21
C TYR A 76 -8.10 -1.66 -10.66
N MET A 77 -6.94 -1.04 -10.91
CA MET A 77 -6.45 -0.74 -12.25
C MET A 77 -6.17 -2.02 -13.05
N ALA A 78 -5.50 -3.00 -12.45
CA ALA A 78 -5.16 -4.27 -13.11
C ALA A 78 -6.41 -5.08 -13.48
N THR A 79 -7.33 -5.29 -12.54
CA THR A 79 -8.57 -6.06 -12.79
C THR A 79 -9.48 -5.34 -13.76
N SER A 80 -9.56 -4.02 -13.73
CA SER A 80 -10.32 -3.23 -14.69
C SER A 80 -9.74 -3.35 -16.11
N HIS A 81 -8.41 -3.28 -16.22
CA HIS A 81 -7.70 -3.40 -17.50
C HIS A 81 -7.96 -4.77 -18.14
N GLU A 82 -7.85 -5.87 -17.41
CA GLU A 82 -8.15 -7.21 -17.91
C GLU A 82 -9.63 -7.40 -18.28
N ASN A 83 -10.55 -6.91 -17.49
CA ASN A 83 -11.98 -6.98 -17.83
C ASN A 83 -12.33 -6.23 -19.12
N ILE A 84 -11.64 -5.12 -19.40
CA ILE A 84 -11.82 -4.37 -20.67
C ILE A 84 -11.28 -5.19 -21.84
N LYS A 85 -10.09 -5.79 -21.72
CA LYS A 85 -9.49 -6.64 -22.77
C LYS A 85 -10.39 -7.83 -23.10
N ILE A 86 -10.86 -8.57 -22.09
CA ILE A 86 -11.69 -9.76 -22.28
C ILE A 86 -12.99 -9.41 -23.01
N LYS A 87 -13.59 -8.26 -22.72
CA LYS A 87 -14.89 -7.87 -23.28
C LYS A 87 -14.82 -7.08 -24.57
N ARG A 88 -13.68 -6.46 -24.87
CA ARG A 88 -13.47 -5.66 -26.10
C ARG A 88 -12.02 -5.78 -26.61
N PRO A 89 -11.63 -6.93 -27.17
CA PRO A 89 -10.25 -7.18 -27.59
C PRO A 89 -9.78 -6.27 -28.74
N SER A 90 -10.69 -5.57 -29.44
CA SER A 90 -10.37 -4.65 -30.53
C SER A 90 -10.04 -3.22 -30.10
N LEU A 91 -10.13 -2.89 -28.81
CA LEU A 91 -9.79 -1.57 -28.30
C LEU A 91 -8.29 -1.48 -28.03
N ASN A 92 -7.59 -0.77 -28.91
CA ASN A 92 -6.22 -0.30 -28.66
C ASN A 92 -6.29 0.81 -27.61
N VAL A 93 -6.13 0.44 -26.34
CA VAL A 93 -6.49 1.30 -25.21
C VAL A 93 -5.35 2.27 -24.90
N GLY A 94 -5.37 3.47 -25.51
CA GLY A 94 -4.64 4.62 -24.98
C GLY A 94 -5.36 5.19 -23.73
N ILE A 95 -4.68 5.96 -22.92
CA ILE A 95 -5.17 6.48 -21.60
C ILE A 95 -6.56 7.15 -21.72
N ARG A 96 -6.84 7.88 -22.81
CA ARG A 96 -8.13 8.54 -23.04
C ARG A 96 -9.27 7.55 -23.26
N SER A 97 -9.04 6.53 -24.05
CA SER A 97 -10.05 5.49 -24.32
C SER A 97 -10.28 4.58 -23.11
N TYR A 98 -9.29 4.46 -22.20
CA TYR A 98 -9.44 3.77 -20.93
C TYR A 98 -10.45 4.49 -20.02
N ALA A 99 -10.33 5.79 -19.82
CA ALA A 99 -11.25 6.58 -19.00
C ALA A 99 -12.68 6.60 -19.58
N GLU A 100 -12.83 6.69 -20.91
CA GLU A 100 -14.12 6.67 -21.59
C GLU A 100 -14.78 5.28 -21.57
N SER A 101 -14.00 4.23 -21.78
CA SER A 101 -14.49 2.84 -21.69
C SER A 101 -14.83 2.45 -20.25
N TYR A 102 -14.09 2.97 -19.29
CA TYR A 102 -14.31 2.79 -17.86
C TYR A 102 -15.66 3.34 -17.40
N ASN A 103 -16.02 4.54 -17.85
CA ASN A 103 -17.31 5.15 -17.51
C ASN A 103 -18.49 4.46 -18.23
N SER A 104 -18.27 3.73 -19.31
CA SER A 104 -19.31 3.12 -20.13
C SER A 104 -19.61 1.65 -19.81
N THR A 105 -18.82 0.98 -18.97
CA THR A 105 -18.98 -0.45 -18.72
C THR A 105 -19.54 -0.77 -17.33
N LYS A 106 -20.59 -1.61 -17.25
CA LYS A 106 -21.10 -2.19 -16.01
C LYS A 106 -20.01 -2.82 -15.12
N CYS A 107 -18.88 -3.19 -15.69
CA CYS A 107 -17.74 -3.78 -14.96
C CYS A 107 -17.08 -2.80 -14.01
N ALA A 108 -16.94 -1.53 -14.40
CA ALA A 108 -16.38 -0.51 -13.54
C ALA A 108 -17.21 -0.35 -12.26
N HIS A 109 -18.55 -0.34 -12.39
CA HIS A 109 -19.44 -0.25 -11.24
C HIS A 109 -19.37 -1.47 -10.31
N LEU A 110 -19.17 -2.66 -10.85
CA LEU A 110 -19.02 -3.86 -10.03
C LEU A 110 -17.71 -3.83 -9.25
N LEU A 111 -16.61 -3.43 -9.86
CA LEU A 111 -15.30 -3.35 -9.20
C LEU A 111 -15.24 -2.23 -8.16
N MET A 112 -15.89 -1.09 -8.38
CA MET A 112 -15.96 0.02 -7.42
C MET A 112 -16.61 -0.36 -6.08
N ASN A 113 -17.46 -1.39 -6.08
CA ASN A 113 -18.11 -1.89 -4.87
C ASN A 113 -17.35 -3.04 -4.19
N LEU A 114 -16.25 -3.51 -4.78
CA LEU A 114 -15.43 -4.54 -4.16
C LEU A 114 -14.54 -3.93 -3.08
N SER A 115 -14.46 -4.64 -1.95
CA SER A 115 -13.42 -4.39 -0.96
C SER A 115 -12.05 -4.80 -1.52
N MET A 116 -10.97 -4.36 -0.88
CA MET A 116 -9.61 -4.80 -1.24
C MET A 116 -9.47 -6.34 -1.27
N ASP A 117 -10.14 -7.06 -0.37
CA ASP A 117 -10.22 -8.53 -0.37
C ASP A 117 -10.93 -9.06 -1.63
N GLY A 118 -12.02 -8.42 -2.03
CA GLY A 118 -12.74 -8.76 -3.27
C GLY A 118 -11.89 -8.51 -4.52
N LEU A 119 -11.19 -7.39 -4.59
CA LEU A 119 -10.26 -7.08 -5.68
C LEU A 119 -9.09 -8.07 -5.73
N GLY A 120 -8.55 -8.47 -4.57
CA GLY A 120 -7.48 -9.46 -4.48
C GLY A 120 -7.92 -10.84 -4.99
N LYS A 121 -9.14 -11.27 -4.69
CA LYS A 121 -9.73 -12.51 -5.21
C LYS A 121 -9.94 -12.45 -6.72
N GLU A 122 -10.49 -11.36 -7.21
CA GLU A 122 -10.67 -11.13 -8.66
C GLU A 122 -9.33 -11.17 -9.41
N ALA A 123 -8.30 -10.51 -8.87
CA ALA A 123 -6.96 -10.52 -9.46
C ALA A 123 -6.34 -11.94 -9.47
N LEU A 124 -6.60 -12.75 -8.45
CA LEU A 124 -6.15 -14.14 -8.37
C LEU A 124 -6.88 -15.02 -9.41
N GLU A 125 -8.18 -14.88 -9.54
CA GLU A 125 -9.00 -15.58 -10.54
C GLU A 125 -8.57 -15.24 -11.96
N GLN A 126 -8.25 -13.98 -12.21
CA GLN A 126 -7.71 -13.49 -13.49
C GLN A 126 -6.23 -13.84 -13.72
N LYS A 127 -5.57 -14.53 -12.78
CA LYS A 127 -4.15 -14.90 -12.82
C LYS A 127 -3.20 -13.69 -12.95
N LEU A 128 -3.62 -12.53 -12.49
CA LEU A 128 -2.78 -11.33 -12.42
C LEU A 128 -1.77 -11.42 -11.26
N ILE A 129 -2.13 -12.16 -10.23
CA ILE A 129 -1.29 -12.44 -9.05
C ILE A 129 -1.33 -13.93 -8.71
N ASP A 130 -0.34 -14.37 -7.97
CA ASP A 130 -0.31 -15.71 -7.36
C ASP A 130 -0.86 -15.70 -5.91
N GLN A 131 -1.02 -16.90 -5.34
CA GLN A 131 -1.52 -17.07 -3.97
C GLN A 131 -0.60 -16.41 -2.93
N ASN A 132 0.72 -16.42 -3.14
CA ASN A 132 1.66 -15.78 -2.23
C ASN A 132 1.46 -14.26 -2.21
N THR A 133 1.30 -13.65 -3.37
CA THR A 133 0.99 -12.23 -3.50
C THR A 133 -0.35 -11.88 -2.86
N SER A 134 -1.38 -12.73 -3.05
CA SER A 134 -2.68 -12.57 -2.38
C SER A 134 -2.55 -12.56 -0.86
N ASN A 135 -1.74 -13.46 -0.29
CA ASN A 135 -1.48 -13.49 1.15
C ASN A 135 -0.73 -12.23 1.66
N LEU A 136 0.16 -11.67 0.84
CA LEU A 136 0.83 -10.39 1.17
C LEU A 136 -0.14 -9.22 1.14
N ILE A 137 -1.09 -9.21 0.21
CA ILE A 137 -2.15 -8.18 0.12
C ILE A 137 -2.97 -8.14 1.41
N VAL A 138 -3.36 -9.29 1.95
CA VAL A 138 -4.08 -9.37 3.24
C VAL A 138 -3.26 -8.72 4.36
N LYS A 139 -1.96 -8.95 4.42
CA LYS A 139 -1.08 -8.33 5.43
C LYS A 139 -1.04 -6.79 5.30
N ILE A 140 -0.94 -6.27 4.08
CA ILE A 140 -0.98 -4.82 3.84
C ILE A 140 -2.34 -4.23 4.22
N GLN A 141 -3.43 -4.93 3.89
CA GLN A 141 -4.78 -4.53 4.30
C GLN A 141 -4.92 -4.45 5.83
N GLU A 142 -4.42 -5.45 6.55
CA GLU A 142 -4.43 -5.45 8.00
C GLU A 142 -3.61 -4.28 8.59
N LYS A 143 -2.40 -4.03 8.08
CA LYS A 143 -1.57 -2.90 8.49
C LYS A 143 -2.25 -1.56 8.21
N GLY A 144 -2.82 -1.37 7.02
CA GLY A 144 -3.58 -0.16 6.68
C GLY A 144 -4.84 0.02 7.53
N ASN A 145 -5.55 -1.06 7.88
CA ASN A 145 -6.68 -1.01 8.80
C ASN A 145 -6.24 -0.62 10.22
N ILE A 146 -5.09 -1.12 10.67
CA ILE A 146 -4.50 -0.69 11.94
C ILE A 146 -4.18 0.80 11.88
N ALA A 147 -3.59 1.28 10.80
CA ALA A 147 -3.27 2.69 10.61
C ALA A 147 -4.53 3.58 10.59
N ALA A 148 -5.55 3.21 9.82
CA ALA A 148 -6.80 3.95 9.71
C ALA A 148 -7.58 4.05 11.03
N HIS A 149 -7.49 3.00 11.86
CA HIS A 149 -8.18 2.94 13.16
C HIS A 149 -7.21 3.05 14.34
N TYR A 150 -6.06 3.67 14.13
CA TYR A 150 -4.96 3.71 15.08
C TYR A 150 -5.40 4.17 16.46
N MET A 151 -6.11 5.29 16.57
CA MET A 151 -6.55 5.84 17.85
C MET A 151 -7.51 4.90 18.60
N GLN A 152 -8.43 4.25 17.91
CA GLN A 152 -9.37 3.31 18.52
C GLN A 152 -8.66 2.04 19.01
N ARG A 153 -7.70 1.53 18.23
CA ARG A 153 -6.92 0.35 18.59
C ARG A 153 -5.92 0.65 19.70
N GLN A 154 -5.27 1.80 19.67
CA GLN A 154 -4.42 2.28 20.75
C GLN A 154 -5.19 2.35 22.06
N ALA A 155 -6.37 2.95 22.06
CA ALA A 155 -7.22 3.01 23.26
C ALA A 155 -7.52 1.61 23.82
N LYS A 156 -7.85 0.63 22.96
CA LYS A 156 -8.11 -0.76 23.38
C LYS A 156 -6.84 -1.45 23.93
N ILE A 157 -5.70 -1.23 23.28
CA ILE A 157 -4.40 -1.77 23.76
C ILE A 157 -4.07 -1.15 25.11
N PHE A 158 -4.21 0.15 25.27
CA PHE A 158 -3.93 0.84 26.53
C PHE A 158 -4.89 0.39 27.64
N GLN A 159 -6.18 0.23 27.36
CA GLN A 159 -7.15 -0.29 28.34
C GLN A 159 -6.79 -1.69 28.87
N ARG A 160 -6.20 -2.54 28.04
CA ARG A 160 -5.85 -3.92 28.43
C ARG A 160 -4.43 -4.03 28.98
N TRP A 161 -3.49 -3.30 28.41
CA TRP A 161 -2.07 -3.43 28.70
C TRP A 161 -1.63 -2.59 29.90
N ILE A 162 -2.13 -1.34 30.03
CA ILE A 162 -1.73 -0.45 31.14
C ILE A 162 -2.04 -1.07 32.52
N PRO A 163 -3.27 -1.58 32.79
CA PRO A 163 -3.54 -2.19 34.09
C PRO A 163 -2.64 -3.38 34.41
N LYS A 164 -2.39 -4.24 33.42
CA LYS A 164 -1.49 -5.38 33.60
C LYS A 164 -0.06 -4.93 33.89
N ARG A 165 0.45 -3.98 33.11
CA ARG A 165 1.82 -3.49 33.26
C ARG A 165 1.99 -2.67 34.56
N ALA A 166 0.98 -1.90 34.91
CA ALA A 166 0.97 -1.11 36.15
C ALA A 166 1.10 -1.98 37.40
N SER A 167 0.56 -3.20 37.42
CA SER A 167 0.74 -4.14 38.52
C SER A 167 2.18 -4.63 38.68
N GLU A 168 2.99 -4.55 37.61
CA GLU A 168 4.40 -4.99 37.60
C GLU A 168 5.38 -3.84 37.92
N VAL A 169 5.16 -2.65 37.34
CA VAL A 169 6.12 -1.55 37.38
C VAL A 169 5.59 -0.24 37.99
N GLY A 170 4.33 -0.21 38.40
CA GLY A 170 3.63 0.99 38.80
C GLY A 170 2.99 1.77 37.68
N ILE A 171 1.93 2.56 38.00
CA ILE A 171 1.09 3.22 37.00
C ILE A 171 1.86 4.26 36.17
N ASP A 172 2.71 5.06 36.78
CA ASP A 172 3.45 6.12 36.07
C ASP A 172 4.44 5.56 35.06
N GLN A 173 5.15 4.50 35.43
CA GLN A 173 6.07 3.82 34.53
C GLN A 173 5.32 3.11 33.40
N ALA A 174 4.19 2.46 33.66
CA ALA A 174 3.36 1.84 32.66
C ALA A 174 2.81 2.86 31.65
N ILE A 175 2.37 4.04 32.08
CA ILE A 175 1.93 5.13 31.20
C ILE A 175 3.09 5.64 30.32
N LYS A 176 4.28 5.83 30.92
CA LYS A 176 5.48 6.24 30.18
C LYS A 176 5.85 5.22 29.09
N GLU A 177 5.90 3.95 29.42
CA GLU A 177 6.17 2.87 28.46
C GLU A 177 5.09 2.77 27.38
N ALA A 178 3.81 2.98 27.72
CA ALA A 178 2.72 3.02 26.75
C ALA A 178 2.89 4.15 25.73
N GLY A 179 3.31 5.32 26.18
CA GLY A 179 3.58 6.47 25.32
C GLY A 179 4.76 6.26 24.35
N GLN A 180 5.69 5.36 24.69
CA GLN A 180 6.83 5.02 23.83
C GLN A 180 6.53 3.90 22.84
N ARG A 181 5.45 3.15 23.01
CA ARG A 181 5.05 2.08 22.10
C ARG A 181 4.37 2.66 20.88
N SER A 182 5.14 2.90 19.83
CA SER A 182 4.58 3.15 18.51
C SER A 182 4.34 1.82 17.81
N VAL A 183 3.13 1.61 17.29
CA VAL A 183 2.82 0.44 16.44
C VAL A 183 3.45 0.58 15.06
N PHE A 184 3.87 1.79 14.70
CA PHE A 184 4.54 2.11 13.44
C PHE A 184 5.89 2.74 13.75
N ASP A 185 6.89 1.89 13.90
CA ASP A 185 8.28 2.31 13.94
C ASP A 185 8.90 2.32 12.53
N PRO A 186 10.12 2.85 12.36
CA PRO A 186 10.79 2.85 11.07
C PRO A 186 10.95 1.47 10.46
N SER A 187 11.24 0.43 11.24
CA SER A 187 11.50 -0.92 10.74
C SER A 187 10.24 -1.61 10.23
N GLU A 188 9.14 -1.50 10.96
CA GLU A 188 7.82 -1.98 10.55
C GLU A 188 7.32 -1.28 9.28
N THR A 189 7.60 0.03 9.17
CA THR A 189 7.22 0.82 8.00
C THR A 189 8.07 0.46 6.78
N LYS A 190 9.39 0.24 6.95
CA LYS A 190 10.27 -0.30 5.90
C LYS A 190 9.74 -1.63 5.36
N ALA A 191 9.46 -2.57 6.24
CA ALA A 191 8.91 -3.88 5.84
C ALA A 191 7.56 -3.75 5.10
N THR A 192 6.73 -2.77 5.47
CA THR A 192 5.46 -2.48 4.79
C THR A 192 5.70 -1.92 3.39
N LEU A 193 6.62 -0.96 3.22
CA LEU A 193 7.02 -0.39 1.93
C LEU A 193 7.61 -1.44 0.99
N GLU A 194 8.54 -2.28 1.47
CA GLU A 194 9.13 -3.36 0.68
C GLU A 194 8.08 -4.37 0.22
N THR A 195 7.15 -4.74 1.11
CA THR A 195 6.06 -5.64 0.77
C THR A 195 5.15 -5.01 -0.28
N THR A 196 4.84 -3.71 -0.15
CA THR A 196 4.02 -2.96 -1.10
C THR A 196 4.70 -2.88 -2.47
N ALA A 197 6.01 -2.58 -2.53
CA ALA A 197 6.78 -2.57 -3.77
C ALA A 197 6.77 -3.94 -4.46
N LYS A 198 6.95 -5.03 -3.70
CA LYS A 198 6.90 -6.40 -4.23
C LYS A 198 5.52 -6.74 -4.80
N ILE A 199 4.44 -6.39 -4.11
CA ILE A 199 3.08 -6.63 -4.59
C ILE A 199 2.82 -5.81 -5.85
N LEU A 200 3.15 -4.52 -5.84
CA LEU A 200 2.98 -3.62 -6.97
C LEU A 200 3.71 -4.15 -8.21
N ALA A 201 4.98 -4.55 -8.07
CA ALA A 201 5.75 -5.16 -9.15
C ALA A 201 5.07 -6.42 -9.71
N LYS A 202 4.51 -7.28 -8.84
CA LYS A 202 3.81 -8.51 -9.26
C LYS A 202 2.50 -8.22 -9.98
N ILE A 203 1.71 -7.26 -9.51
CA ILE A 203 0.48 -6.83 -10.19
C ILE A 203 0.79 -6.29 -11.58
N ILE A 204 1.82 -5.45 -11.68
CA ILE A 204 2.29 -4.89 -12.95
C ILE A 204 2.74 -6.01 -13.89
N GLU A 205 3.64 -6.89 -13.43
CA GLU A 205 4.14 -8.04 -14.18
C GLU A 205 2.99 -8.91 -14.71
N GLY A 206 2.02 -9.26 -13.86
CA GLY A 206 0.85 -10.05 -14.24
C GLY A 206 -0.02 -9.38 -15.30
N THR A 207 -0.20 -8.06 -15.19
CA THR A 207 -0.99 -7.27 -16.14
C THR A 207 -0.35 -7.24 -17.53
N TYR A 208 0.97 -7.27 -17.62
CA TYR A 208 1.70 -7.17 -18.89
C TYR A 208 2.14 -8.54 -19.48
N LYS A 209 2.34 -9.57 -18.66
CA LYS A 209 2.68 -10.92 -19.14
C LYS A 209 1.63 -11.50 -20.08
N ASN A 210 0.36 -11.20 -19.87
CA ASN A 210 -0.73 -11.64 -20.74
C ASN A 210 -0.71 -10.97 -22.12
N LYS A 211 0.14 -9.94 -22.35
CA LYS A 211 0.31 -9.30 -23.66
C LYS A 211 1.18 -10.10 -24.65
N VAL A 212 2.04 -10.98 -24.15
CA VAL A 212 3.05 -11.68 -25.00
C VAL A 212 2.50 -12.97 -25.63
N VAL A 213 1.38 -13.48 -25.13
CA VAL A 213 0.80 -14.77 -25.61
C VAL A 213 -0.10 -14.60 -26.83
N ASP A 214 -0.53 -13.38 -27.17
CA ASP A 214 -1.45 -13.10 -28.28
C ASP A 214 -0.76 -12.53 -29.54
N LYS A 215 0.49 -12.91 -29.82
CA LYS A 215 1.18 -12.62 -31.10
C LYS A 215 1.42 -13.87 -31.93
#